data_4d61a3258d5263e5998b9fc7e57df788
#
_entry.id   4d61a3258d5263e5998b9fc7e57df788
#
_cell.length_a   1.000
_cell.length_b   1.000
_cell.length_c   1.000
_cell.angle_alpha   90.00
_cell.angle_beta   90.00
_cell.angle_gamma   90.00
#
_symmetry.space_group_name_H-M   'P 1'
#
loop_
_entity.id
_entity.type
_entity.pdbx_description
1 polymer ?
#
loop_
_entity_poly.entity_id
_entity_poly.type
_entity_poly.pdbx_seq_one_letter_code
_entity_poly.pdbx_strand_id
1 'polypeptide(L)'
;MQFLHAHLLSVVIFFPMLSALLAFFMSDQASRAYAIVIALIELLLVLLLWHWFDIQTAGMQFEEMKELIYQIGVNYHVGVDGIALFLLLLNAIVVLLCVIYVKEHRKDFAICLLLLEGILMGVFSSLNMIFFYAFWEISLLPVLYLIGRFGRNHKIYSGMKFFLYTFLASLCMLLGILYIGHDYANSYGMMSFDILDWYQLNFSSEVKTWLFVAFLIGIAVKIPLFPLHTWLPYAYSNAPTLGSVMLSALLSKMGTYALLRFLLPLFPELSEIYLTPIAIVALCMIIYGGFLAYAQKDLKTLIAYSSFSHMGVVVLGVFSFNVEGISGAVFMMFAHGVIVMGLFLLAGILEERASSLEIARFGSVAKSAPIFAAFFMIVLMANVGMPLSIGFVGEFLSLLGFFATYPLLAIIAGTSIILSAIYMLTSYKDVFFGNLKAGNNQISVFEDLNAREVGVLSVILALILILGIYPKVLLKPIEQGSRQLLEVIEIRSLPFLGSLDTKIKEVSYVNR
;
A
#
# COMPACT_ATOMS: atom_id res chain seq x y z
N MET A 1 11.81 28.23 10.28
CA MET A 1 12.31 26.84 10.33
C MET A 1 11.74 26.06 11.50
N GLN A 2 11.88 26.52 12.77
CA GLN A 2 11.33 25.80 13.94
C GLN A 2 9.83 25.50 13.85
N PHE A 3 9.01 26.45 13.42
CA PHE A 3 7.56 26.26 13.23
C PHE A 3 7.26 25.15 12.19
N LEU A 4 7.96 25.17 11.04
CA LEU A 4 7.78 24.15 10.01
C LEU A 4 8.21 22.76 10.49
N HIS A 5 9.26 22.68 11.27
CA HIS A 5 9.70 21.39 11.85
C HIS A 5 8.67 20.83 12.83
N ALA A 6 8.08 21.69 13.69
CA ALA A 6 7.09 21.29 14.69
C ALA A 6 5.72 20.89 14.10
N HIS A 7 5.40 21.33 12.87
CA HIS A 7 4.09 21.11 12.22
C HIS A 7 4.20 20.49 10.83
N LEU A 8 5.37 19.92 10.49
CA LEU A 8 5.62 19.41 9.15
C LEU A 8 4.66 18.30 8.77
N LEU A 9 4.36 17.41 9.69
CA LEU A 9 3.49 16.27 9.43
C LEU A 9 2.03 16.70 9.21
N SER A 10 1.54 17.66 10.01
CA SER A 10 0.22 18.26 9.77
C SER A 10 0.15 18.96 8.40
N VAL A 11 1.23 19.64 7.99
CA VAL A 11 1.27 20.26 6.65
C VAL A 11 1.19 19.20 5.57
N VAL A 12 1.98 18.13 5.64
CA VAL A 12 1.96 17.00 4.70
C VAL A 12 0.57 16.34 4.61
N ILE A 13 -0.18 16.24 5.72
CA ILE A 13 -1.53 15.66 5.70
C ILE A 13 -2.55 16.60 5.08
N PHE A 14 -2.60 17.86 5.54
CA PHE A 14 -3.72 18.75 5.22
C PHE A 14 -3.48 19.61 3.98
N PHE A 15 -2.24 19.88 3.59
CA PHE A 15 -1.92 20.70 2.43
C PHE A 15 -2.53 20.15 1.12
N PRO A 16 -2.36 18.88 0.74
CA PRO A 16 -2.99 18.36 -0.47
C PRO A 16 -4.52 18.30 -0.35
N MET A 17 -5.09 18.02 0.83
CA MET A 17 -6.55 18.03 1.04
C MET A 17 -7.14 19.43 0.84
N LEU A 18 -6.54 20.46 1.44
CA LEU A 18 -6.96 21.86 1.27
C LEU A 18 -6.78 22.31 -0.18
N SER A 19 -5.69 21.89 -0.82
CA SER A 19 -5.44 22.18 -2.22
C SER A 19 -6.48 21.53 -3.15
N ALA A 20 -6.97 20.34 -2.81
CA ALA A 20 -8.07 19.70 -3.54
C ALA A 20 -9.37 20.53 -3.47
N LEU A 21 -9.68 21.13 -2.32
CA LEU A 21 -10.82 22.04 -2.19
C LEU A 21 -10.68 23.29 -3.06
N LEU A 22 -9.47 23.85 -3.17
CA LEU A 22 -9.21 24.99 -4.06
C LEU A 22 -9.32 24.59 -5.54
N ALA A 23 -8.90 23.37 -5.91
CA ALA A 23 -9.03 22.86 -7.27
C ALA A 23 -10.49 22.79 -7.74
N PHE A 24 -11.45 22.66 -6.81
CA PHE A 24 -12.88 22.67 -7.12
C PHE A 24 -13.34 23.95 -7.82
N PHE A 25 -12.75 25.09 -7.48
CA PHE A 25 -13.08 26.41 -8.05
C PHE A 25 -12.31 26.74 -9.33
N MET A 26 -11.42 25.86 -9.77
CA MET A 26 -10.60 26.08 -10.96
C MET A 26 -11.28 25.57 -12.24
N SER A 27 -10.83 26.07 -13.39
CA SER A 27 -11.16 25.47 -14.69
C SER A 27 -10.46 24.13 -14.89
N ASP A 28 -11.01 23.28 -15.74
CA ASP A 28 -10.42 21.97 -16.04
C ASP A 28 -8.97 22.06 -16.54
N GLN A 29 -8.65 23.08 -17.34
CA GLN A 29 -7.30 23.30 -17.86
C GLN A 29 -6.30 23.74 -16.76
N ALA A 30 -6.72 24.64 -15.87
CA ALA A 30 -5.87 25.11 -14.78
C ALA A 30 -5.65 24.06 -13.69
N SER A 31 -6.65 23.22 -13.42
CA SER A 31 -6.62 22.24 -12.35
C SER A 31 -5.49 21.22 -12.48
N ARG A 32 -5.14 20.82 -13.71
CA ARG A 32 -4.04 19.89 -13.96
C ARG A 32 -2.69 20.50 -13.63
N ALA A 33 -2.40 21.70 -14.15
CA ALA A 33 -1.13 22.38 -13.88
C ALA A 33 -0.99 22.68 -12.37
N TYR A 34 -2.09 23.10 -11.76
CA TYR A 34 -2.17 23.30 -10.32
C TYR A 34 -1.86 22.02 -9.55
N ALA A 35 -2.50 20.89 -9.87
CA ALA A 35 -2.27 19.62 -9.19
C ALA A 35 -0.83 19.10 -9.34
N ILE A 36 -0.18 19.32 -10.51
CA ILE A 36 1.25 19.01 -10.69
C ILE A 36 2.11 19.82 -9.72
N VAL A 37 1.84 21.14 -9.59
CA VAL A 37 2.59 22.01 -8.68
C VAL A 37 2.38 21.56 -7.22
N ILE A 38 1.14 21.27 -6.82
CA ILE A 38 0.83 20.82 -5.46
C ILE A 38 1.50 19.48 -5.14
N ALA A 39 1.36 18.49 -6.02
CA ALA A 39 1.99 17.17 -5.81
C ALA A 39 3.53 17.26 -5.82
N LEU A 40 4.13 18.20 -6.58
CA LEU A 40 5.56 18.44 -6.53
C LEU A 40 5.98 19.06 -5.18
N ILE A 41 5.23 20.05 -4.70
CA ILE A 41 5.47 20.64 -3.37
C ILE A 41 5.33 19.56 -2.30
N GLU A 42 4.31 18.71 -2.39
CA GLU A 42 4.09 17.60 -1.45
C GLU A 42 5.27 16.62 -1.44
N LEU A 43 5.75 16.22 -2.60
CA LEU A 43 6.95 15.39 -2.69
C LEU A 43 8.17 16.07 -2.04
N LEU A 44 8.36 17.39 -2.24
CA LEU A 44 9.45 18.13 -1.61
C LEU A 44 9.31 18.18 -0.07
N LEU A 45 8.09 18.34 0.45
CA LEU A 45 7.80 18.29 1.89
C LEU A 45 8.11 16.91 2.48
N VAL A 46 7.74 15.83 1.81
CA VAL A 46 8.05 14.45 2.25
C VAL A 46 9.55 14.17 2.14
N LEU A 47 10.24 14.67 1.12
CA LEU A 47 11.71 14.57 1.03
C LEU A 47 12.40 15.39 2.13
N LEU A 48 11.85 16.53 2.52
CA LEU A 48 12.34 17.33 3.65
C LEU A 48 12.12 16.57 4.97
N LEU A 49 10.97 15.92 5.15
CA LEU A 49 10.67 15.06 6.29
C LEU A 49 11.69 13.93 6.37
N TRP A 50 11.99 13.27 5.26
CA TRP A 50 13.03 12.23 5.19
C TRP A 50 14.43 12.79 5.50
N HIS A 51 14.77 13.97 4.99
CA HIS A 51 16.07 14.59 5.25
C HIS A 51 16.30 14.90 6.74
N TRP A 52 15.24 15.28 7.47
CA TRP A 52 15.29 15.56 8.90
C TRP A 52 15.05 14.33 9.77
N PHE A 53 14.68 13.20 9.19
CA PHE A 53 14.46 11.96 9.91
C PHE A 53 15.78 11.40 10.45
N ASP A 54 15.85 11.21 11.77
CA ASP A 54 17.03 10.63 12.42
C ASP A 54 16.88 9.11 12.55
N ILE A 55 17.74 8.39 11.82
CA ILE A 55 17.75 6.91 11.83
C ILE A 55 18.20 6.35 13.20
N GLN A 56 18.90 7.14 14.01
CA GLN A 56 19.42 6.67 15.30
C GLN A 56 18.40 6.81 16.44
N THR A 57 17.42 7.70 16.27
CA THR A 57 16.39 7.94 17.30
C THR A 57 15.35 6.82 17.26
N ALA A 58 15.15 6.17 18.40
CA ALA A 58 14.08 5.20 18.60
C ALA A 58 12.73 5.91 18.82
N GLY A 59 11.63 5.28 18.33
CA GLY A 59 10.27 5.77 18.53
C GLY A 59 9.73 6.57 17.36
N MET A 60 8.58 7.24 17.61
CA MET A 60 7.95 8.11 16.63
C MET A 60 8.70 9.43 16.55
N GLN A 61 8.77 9.98 15.35
CA GLN A 61 9.38 11.28 15.09
C GLN A 61 8.34 12.21 14.45
N PHE A 62 8.59 13.52 14.49
CA PHE A 62 7.63 14.55 14.05
C PHE A 62 6.27 14.39 14.72
N GLU A 63 6.28 13.97 15.98
CA GLU A 63 5.08 13.71 16.75
C GLU A 63 4.34 15.02 17.04
N GLU A 64 3.08 15.07 16.65
CA GLU A 64 2.20 16.20 16.88
C GLU A 64 0.95 15.69 17.60
N MET A 65 0.71 16.22 18.81
CA MET A 65 -0.45 15.88 19.62
C MET A 65 -1.26 17.11 19.96
N LYS A 66 -2.57 17.05 19.72
CA LYS A 66 -3.52 18.09 20.09
C LYS A 66 -4.83 17.48 20.54
N GLU A 67 -5.25 17.80 21.74
CA GLU A 67 -6.55 17.40 22.26
C GLU A 67 -7.67 18.11 21.47
N LEU A 68 -8.64 17.34 20.94
CA LEU A 68 -9.79 17.86 20.23
C LEU A 68 -11.08 17.71 21.03
N ILE A 69 -11.36 16.51 21.53
CA ILE A 69 -12.54 16.22 22.34
C ILE A 69 -12.11 15.42 23.56
N TYR A 70 -11.69 16.14 24.59
CA TYR A 70 -11.17 15.56 25.82
C TYR A 70 -12.13 14.54 26.47
N GLN A 71 -13.45 14.84 26.48
CA GLN A 71 -14.46 14.00 27.15
C GLN A 71 -14.53 12.57 26.61
N ILE A 72 -14.18 12.37 25.36
CA ILE A 72 -14.22 11.07 24.70
C ILE A 72 -12.82 10.59 24.22
N GLY A 73 -11.74 11.24 24.66
CA GLY A 73 -10.38 10.82 24.36
C GLY A 73 -9.98 10.88 22.87
N VAL A 74 -10.65 11.73 22.08
CA VAL A 74 -10.32 11.92 20.66
C VAL A 74 -9.28 13.02 20.53
N ASN A 75 -8.06 12.62 20.23
CA ASN A 75 -6.91 13.51 20.05
C ASN A 75 -6.41 13.44 18.62
N TYR A 76 -6.03 14.57 18.07
CA TYR A 76 -5.18 14.58 16.88
C TYR A 76 -3.78 14.19 17.33
N HIS A 77 -3.37 12.98 17.00
CA HIS A 77 -2.05 12.46 17.33
C HIS A 77 -1.47 11.77 16.10
N VAL A 78 -0.38 12.29 15.60
CA VAL A 78 0.32 11.80 14.41
C VAL A 78 1.82 11.70 14.68
N GLY A 79 2.47 10.75 14.03
CA GLY A 79 3.90 10.51 14.14
C GLY A 79 4.39 9.61 13.01
N VAL A 80 5.69 9.60 12.77
CA VAL A 80 6.34 8.82 11.70
C VAL A 80 7.52 8.06 12.25
N ASP A 81 7.62 6.79 11.86
CA ASP A 81 8.79 5.94 12.04
C ASP A 81 9.36 5.47 10.69
N GLY A 82 10.39 4.63 10.74
CA GLY A 82 11.01 4.11 9.52
C GLY A 82 10.09 3.24 8.64
N ILE A 83 8.99 2.70 9.19
CA ILE A 83 7.97 1.96 8.44
C ILE A 83 7.04 2.92 7.69
N ALA A 84 6.52 3.93 8.38
CA ALA A 84 5.58 4.89 7.82
C ALA A 84 6.23 5.82 6.79
N LEU A 85 7.46 6.26 7.03
CA LEU A 85 8.20 7.23 6.21
C LEU A 85 8.18 6.89 4.71
N PHE A 86 8.43 5.62 4.38
CA PHE A 86 8.49 5.22 2.96
C PHE A 86 7.13 4.97 2.33
N LEU A 87 6.08 4.77 3.12
CA LEU A 87 4.71 4.76 2.61
C LEU A 87 4.23 6.18 2.29
N LEU A 88 4.64 7.18 3.09
CA LEU A 88 4.42 8.59 2.76
C LEU A 88 5.16 8.97 1.48
N LEU A 89 6.43 8.56 1.33
CA LEU A 89 7.23 8.80 0.13
C LEU A 89 6.61 8.12 -1.10
N LEU A 90 6.18 6.86 -0.98
CA LEU A 90 5.49 6.15 -2.05
C LEU A 90 4.24 6.90 -2.50
N ASN A 91 3.43 7.38 -1.54
CA ASN A 91 2.21 8.12 -1.81
C ASN A 91 2.50 9.39 -2.64
N ALA A 92 3.45 10.22 -2.21
CA ALA A 92 3.83 11.44 -2.92
C ALA A 92 4.35 11.16 -4.35
N ILE A 93 5.20 10.13 -4.52
CA ILE A 93 5.71 9.73 -5.84
C ILE A 93 4.57 9.25 -6.75
N VAL A 94 3.70 8.37 -6.26
CA VAL A 94 2.60 7.80 -7.04
C VAL A 94 1.64 8.90 -7.49
N VAL A 95 1.23 9.81 -6.60
CA VAL A 95 0.30 10.87 -6.96
C VAL A 95 0.92 11.84 -7.96
N LEU A 96 2.16 12.29 -7.74
CA LEU A 96 2.86 13.17 -8.69
C LEU A 96 2.93 12.54 -10.09
N LEU A 97 3.36 11.30 -10.21
CA LEU A 97 3.48 10.62 -11.51
C LEU A 97 2.10 10.39 -12.15
N CYS A 98 1.07 10.09 -11.37
CA CYS A 98 -0.31 9.98 -11.85
C CYS A 98 -0.82 11.31 -12.42
N VAL A 99 -0.62 12.43 -11.73
CA VAL A 99 -1.07 13.74 -12.18
C VAL A 99 -0.32 14.19 -13.46
N ILE A 100 0.97 13.88 -13.57
CA ILE A 100 1.76 14.14 -14.79
C ILE A 100 1.27 13.26 -15.94
N TYR A 101 0.94 12.01 -15.68
CA TYR A 101 0.49 11.05 -16.70
C TYR A 101 -0.85 11.46 -17.34
N VAL A 102 -1.79 12.02 -16.59
CA VAL A 102 -3.13 12.40 -17.08
C VAL A 102 -3.05 13.30 -18.30
N LYS A 103 -3.71 12.89 -19.39
CA LYS A 103 -3.89 13.72 -20.61
C LYS A 103 -5.11 14.61 -20.51
N GLU A 104 -6.17 14.06 -19.97
CA GLU A 104 -7.46 14.72 -19.88
C GLU A 104 -7.41 15.89 -18.91
N HIS A 105 -7.80 17.07 -19.39
CA HIS A 105 -8.00 18.23 -18.56
C HIS A 105 -9.34 18.12 -17.84
N ARG A 106 -9.39 17.33 -16.73
CA ARG A 106 -10.58 17.16 -15.90
C ARG A 106 -10.21 17.41 -14.43
N LYS A 107 -10.83 18.43 -13.86
CA LYS A 107 -10.62 18.79 -12.45
C LYS A 107 -10.98 17.65 -11.48
N ASP A 108 -11.92 16.80 -11.85
CA ASP A 108 -12.33 15.65 -11.02
C ASP A 108 -11.17 14.72 -10.68
N PHE A 109 -10.26 14.45 -11.64
CA PHE A 109 -9.07 13.64 -11.37
C PHE A 109 -8.11 14.37 -10.42
N ALA A 110 -7.87 15.67 -10.65
CA ALA A 110 -7.00 16.46 -9.78
C ALA A 110 -7.52 16.47 -8.34
N ILE A 111 -8.82 16.74 -8.16
CA ILE A 111 -9.47 16.73 -6.83
C ILE A 111 -9.33 15.35 -6.17
N CYS A 112 -9.69 14.27 -6.85
CA CYS A 112 -9.63 12.93 -6.27
C CYS A 112 -8.22 12.51 -5.91
N LEU A 113 -7.22 12.80 -6.74
CA LEU A 113 -5.83 12.42 -6.48
C LEU A 113 -5.25 13.20 -5.30
N LEU A 114 -5.44 14.53 -5.24
CA LEU A 114 -4.96 15.35 -4.12
C LEU A 114 -5.69 15.04 -2.80
N LEU A 115 -7.00 14.75 -2.85
CA LEU A 115 -7.73 14.27 -1.66
C LEU A 115 -7.17 12.93 -1.17
N LEU A 116 -6.96 11.96 -2.07
CA LEU A 116 -6.40 10.67 -1.71
C LEU A 116 -4.99 10.81 -1.17
N GLU A 117 -4.18 11.71 -1.73
CA GLU A 117 -2.83 11.98 -1.23
C GLU A 117 -2.85 12.34 0.25
N GLY A 118 -3.57 13.39 0.63
CA GLY A 118 -3.63 13.82 2.03
C GLY A 118 -4.31 12.81 2.95
N ILE A 119 -5.38 12.15 2.50
CA ILE A 119 -6.05 11.10 3.27
C ILE A 119 -5.08 9.95 3.58
N LEU A 120 -4.30 9.50 2.60
CA LEU A 120 -3.34 8.42 2.78
C LEU A 120 -2.13 8.85 3.61
N MET A 121 -1.69 10.13 3.51
CA MET A 121 -0.72 10.69 4.46
C MET A 121 -1.24 10.56 5.90
N GLY A 122 -2.52 10.90 6.12
CA GLY A 122 -3.18 10.74 7.42
C GLY A 122 -3.26 9.29 7.88
N VAL A 123 -3.57 8.33 7.00
CA VAL A 123 -3.60 6.90 7.35
C VAL A 123 -2.24 6.41 7.85
N PHE A 124 -1.16 6.72 7.13
CA PHE A 124 0.17 6.21 7.45
C PHE A 124 0.88 6.93 8.61
N SER A 125 0.30 8.03 9.10
CA SER A 125 0.89 8.81 10.19
C SER A 125 0.04 8.85 11.45
N SER A 126 -1.24 8.43 11.42
CA SER A 126 -2.13 8.49 12.60
C SER A 126 -1.72 7.49 13.69
N LEU A 127 -1.59 8.00 14.91
CA LEU A 127 -1.39 7.23 16.15
C LEU A 127 -2.68 7.11 16.96
N ASN A 128 -3.66 8.00 16.74
CA ASN A 128 -4.99 7.89 17.31
C ASN A 128 -5.90 7.05 16.40
N MET A 129 -6.50 6.00 16.94
CA MET A 129 -7.28 5.02 16.19
C MET A 129 -8.58 5.56 15.59
N ILE A 130 -9.18 6.61 16.17
CA ILE A 130 -10.37 7.27 15.59
C ILE A 130 -9.96 8.05 14.33
N PHE A 131 -8.82 8.77 14.36
CA PHE A 131 -8.29 9.46 13.20
C PHE A 131 -7.85 8.48 12.12
N PHE A 132 -7.14 7.42 12.50
CA PHE A 132 -6.79 6.35 11.57
C PHE A 132 -8.02 5.79 10.86
N TYR A 133 -9.05 5.44 11.62
CA TYR A 133 -10.29 4.89 11.08
C TYR A 133 -11.03 5.90 10.19
N ALA A 134 -11.08 7.17 10.58
CA ALA A 134 -11.70 8.22 9.78
C ALA A 134 -10.99 8.36 8.40
N PHE A 135 -9.67 8.46 8.37
CA PHE A 135 -8.92 8.51 7.12
C PHE A 135 -9.06 7.22 6.29
N TRP A 136 -9.08 6.07 6.96
CA TRP A 136 -9.32 4.77 6.31
C TRP A 136 -10.65 4.74 5.56
N GLU A 137 -11.75 5.18 6.19
CA GLU A 137 -13.08 5.19 5.58
C GLU A 137 -13.21 6.27 4.51
N ILE A 138 -12.76 7.48 4.78
CA ILE A 138 -12.84 8.59 3.83
C ILE A 138 -12.07 8.25 2.54
N SER A 139 -11.01 7.43 2.60
CA SER A 139 -10.25 6.99 1.42
C SER A 139 -11.12 6.23 0.39
N LEU A 140 -12.22 5.62 0.81
CA LEU A 140 -13.10 4.87 -0.07
C LEU A 140 -13.89 5.78 -1.03
N LEU A 141 -14.24 6.99 -0.61
CA LEU A 141 -15.13 7.88 -1.36
C LEU A 141 -14.52 8.39 -2.68
N PRO A 142 -13.28 8.93 -2.71
CA PRO A 142 -12.67 9.35 -3.98
C PRO A 142 -12.46 8.18 -4.94
N VAL A 143 -12.13 6.98 -4.41
CA VAL A 143 -11.94 5.78 -5.23
C VAL A 143 -13.27 5.29 -5.80
N LEU A 144 -14.33 5.25 -4.98
CA LEU A 144 -15.68 4.91 -5.44
C LEU A 144 -16.13 5.85 -6.55
N TYR A 145 -15.87 7.17 -6.39
CA TYR A 145 -16.17 8.16 -7.42
C TYR A 145 -15.39 7.90 -8.71
N LEU A 146 -14.07 7.67 -8.61
CA LEU A 146 -13.24 7.38 -9.79
C LEU A 146 -13.73 6.13 -10.53
N ILE A 147 -14.02 5.03 -9.83
CA ILE A 147 -14.53 3.80 -10.46
C ILE A 147 -15.91 4.04 -11.07
N GLY A 148 -16.84 4.63 -10.29
CA GLY A 148 -18.23 4.81 -10.73
C GLY A 148 -18.39 5.80 -11.88
N ARG A 149 -17.56 6.86 -11.93
CA ARG A 149 -17.63 7.90 -12.96
C ARG A 149 -16.87 7.51 -14.22
N PHE A 150 -15.63 7.05 -14.07
CA PHE A 150 -14.67 6.90 -15.17
C PHE A 150 -14.31 5.45 -15.48
N GLY A 151 -14.88 4.49 -14.75
CA GLY A 151 -14.60 3.07 -14.94
C GLY A 151 -15.22 2.50 -16.23
N ARG A 152 -14.85 1.25 -16.50
CA ARG A 152 -15.28 0.46 -17.68
C ARG A 152 -16.71 -0.07 -17.52
N ASN A 153 -17.10 -1.03 -18.36
CA ASN A 153 -18.46 -1.54 -18.55
C ASN A 153 -19.22 -1.91 -17.26
N HIS A 154 -18.58 -2.50 -16.27
CA HIS A 154 -19.19 -2.91 -14.99
C HIS A 154 -18.85 -1.97 -13.82
N LYS A 155 -18.57 -0.70 -14.10
CA LYS A 155 -18.07 0.28 -13.13
C LYS A 155 -18.92 0.44 -11.87
N ILE A 156 -20.25 0.51 -12.00
CA ILE A 156 -21.15 0.66 -10.83
C ILE A 156 -21.08 -0.58 -9.93
N TYR A 157 -21.20 -1.77 -10.51
CA TYR A 157 -21.09 -3.02 -9.76
C TYR A 157 -19.73 -3.14 -9.09
N SER A 158 -18.66 -2.84 -9.79
CA SER A 158 -17.29 -2.94 -9.28
C SER A 158 -17.02 -1.94 -8.14
N GLY A 159 -17.49 -0.69 -8.32
CA GLY A 159 -17.37 0.33 -7.28
C GLY A 159 -18.18 -0.01 -6.03
N MET A 160 -19.43 -0.44 -6.20
CA MET A 160 -20.29 -0.84 -5.07
C MET A 160 -19.77 -2.09 -4.37
N LYS A 161 -19.29 -3.09 -5.13
CA LYS A 161 -18.69 -4.30 -4.56
C LYS A 161 -17.44 -3.94 -3.73
N PHE A 162 -16.55 -3.11 -4.26
CA PHE A 162 -15.38 -2.60 -3.52
C PHE A 162 -15.80 -1.89 -2.23
N PHE A 163 -16.70 -0.92 -2.35
CA PHE A 163 -17.15 -0.10 -1.22
C PHE A 163 -17.82 -0.95 -0.13
N LEU A 164 -18.81 -1.76 -0.49
CA LEU A 164 -19.55 -2.56 0.50
C LEU A 164 -18.66 -3.60 1.17
N TYR A 165 -17.77 -4.28 0.44
CA TYR A 165 -16.84 -5.24 1.03
C TYR A 165 -15.94 -4.60 2.07
N THR A 166 -15.30 -3.48 1.71
CA THR A 166 -14.33 -2.82 2.58
C THR A 166 -15.01 -2.10 3.74
N PHE A 167 -16.13 -1.42 3.48
CA PHE A 167 -16.89 -0.71 4.52
C PHE A 167 -17.47 -1.65 5.58
N LEU A 168 -18.17 -2.73 5.17
CA LEU A 168 -18.77 -3.66 6.11
C LEU A 168 -17.73 -4.37 6.98
N ALA A 169 -16.59 -4.73 6.39
CA ALA A 169 -15.52 -5.37 7.13
C ALA A 169 -14.86 -4.43 8.15
N SER A 170 -14.68 -3.16 7.79
CA SER A 170 -14.07 -2.18 8.69
C SER A 170 -14.97 -1.79 9.86
N LEU A 171 -16.31 -1.96 9.77
CA LEU A 171 -17.19 -1.80 10.90
C LEU A 171 -16.88 -2.77 12.05
N CYS A 172 -16.40 -3.99 11.74
CA CYS A 172 -15.93 -4.92 12.78
C CYS A 172 -14.72 -4.33 13.53
N MET A 173 -13.77 -3.75 12.80
CA MET A 173 -12.61 -3.06 13.38
C MET A 173 -13.04 -1.86 14.22
N LEU A 174 -14.01 -1.07 13.74
CA LEU A 174 -14.56 0.06 14.51
C LEU A 174 -15.13 -0.37 15.84
N LEU A 175 -15.92 -1.45 15.86
CA LEU A 175 -16.46 -2.00 17.12
C LEU A 175 -15.34 -2.39 18.09
N GLY A 176 -14.26 -2.98 17.58
CA GLY A 176 -13.05 -3.27 18.37
C GLY A 176 -12.39 -2.01 18.91
N ILE A 177 -12.25 -0.97 18.08
CA ILE A 177 -11.69 0.33 18.48
C ILE A 177 -12.50 0.95 19.61
N LEU A 178 -13.83 1.01 19.46
CA LEU A 178 -14.72 1.59 20.47
C LEU A 178 -14.69 0.79 21.77
N TYR A 179 -14.65 -0.54 21.69
CA TYR A 179 -14.54 -1.40 22.87
C TYR A 179 -13.25 -1.13 23.64
N ILE A 180 -12.09 -1.08 22.95
CA ILE A 180 -10.79 -0.84 23.60
C ILE A 180 -10.76 0.54 24.27
N GLY A 181 -11.26 1.58 23.58
CA GLY A 181 -11.36 2.93 24.17
C GLY A 181 -12.24 2.99 25.41
N HIS A 182 -13.34 2.22 25.43
CA HIS A 182 -14.20 2.10 26.61
C HIS A 182 -13.53 1.32 27.74
N ASP A 183 -12.84 0.21 27.44
CA ASP A 183 -12.14 -0.60 28.41
C ASP A 183 -10.97 0.17 29.05
N TYR A 184 -10.29 1.01 28.26
CA TYR A 184 -9.29 1.95 28.77
C TYR A 184 -9.91 2.92 29.80
N ALA A 185 -11.11 3.45 29.52
CA ALA A 185 -11.81 4.33 30.45
C ALA A 185 -12.16 3.63 31.77
N ASN A 186 -12.55 2.36 31.72
CA ASN A 186 -12.83 1.57 32.94
C ASN A 186 -11.56 1.35 33.77
N SER A 187 -10.40 1.23 33.13
CA SER A 187 -9.13 0.96 33.80
C SER A 187 -8.44 2.22 34.33
N TYR A 188 -8.54 3.34 33.60
CA TYR A 188 -7.77 4.57 33.86
C TYR A 188 -8.65 5.82 34.15
N GLY A 189 -9.98 5.69 34.10
CA GLY A 189 -10.92 6.77 34.44
C GLY A 189 -11.20 7.78 33.33
N MET A 190 -10.51 7.66 32.17
CA MET A 190 -10.71 8.50 30.98
C MET A 190 -10.57 7.68 29.71
N MET A 191 -11.34 8.00 28.67
CA MET A 191 -11.20 7.35 27.38
C MET A 191 -9.89 7.75 26.71
N SER A 192 -9.22 6.80 26.05
CA SER A 192 -8.13 7.06 25.10
C SER A 192 -8.28 6.16 23.87
N PHE A 193 -8.02 6.74 22.70
CA PHE A 193 -7.91 6.02 21.42
C PHE A 193 -6.50 6.07 20.87
N ASP A 194 -5.54 6.44 21.70
CA ASP A 194 -4.14 6.44 21.34
C ASP A 194 -3.55 5.03 21.40
N ILE A 195 -2.85 4.62 20.33
CA ILE A 195 -2.26 3.29 20.25
C ILE A 195 -1.18 3.07 21.33
N LEU A 196 -0.45 4.12 21.69
CA LEU A 196 0.60 4.03 22.69
C LEU A 196 0.02 3.79 24.09
N ASP A 197 -1.13 4.39 24.38
CA ASP A 197 -1.87 4.13 25.63
C ASP A 197 -2.41 2.69 25.66
N TRP A 198 -2.88 2.18 24.52
CA TRP A 198 -3.43 0.83 24.43
C TRP A 198 -2.39 -0.28 24.64
N TYR A 199 -1.13 0.01 24.45
CA TYR A 199 -0.05 -0.94 24.78
C TYR A 199 0.02 -1.27 26.27
N GLN A 200 -0.61 -0.48 27.15
CA GLN A 200 -0.66 -0.73 28.60
C GLN A 200 -1.83 -1.65 29.00
N LEU A 201 -2.81 -1.87 28.11
CA LEU A 201 -3.99 -2.67 28.39
C LEU A 201 -3.69 -4.18 28.34
N ASN A 202 -4.29 -4.90 29.29
CA ASN A 202 -4.35 -6.35 29.31
C ASN A 202 -5.79 -6.83 29.25
N PHE A 203 -6.11 -7.59 28.22
CA PHE A 203 -7.44 -8.15 28.04
C PHE A 203 -7.51 -9.59 28.55
N SER A 204 -8.67 -10.05 28.99
CA SER A 204 -8.93 -11.49 29.19
C SER A 204 -8.74 -12.23 27.86
N SER A 205 -8.37 -13.51 27.93
CA SER A 205 -8.10 -14.32 26.74
C SER A 205 -9.28 -14.36 25.76
N GLU A 206 -10.50 -14.40 26.26
CA GLU A 206 -11.72 -14.38 25.44
C GLU A 206 -11.90 -13.06 24.72
N VAL A 207 -11.82 -11.92 25.43
CA VAL A 207 -11.93 -10.58 24.86
C VAL A 207 -10.82 -10.33 23.86
N LYS A 208 -9.58 -10.68 24.18
CA LYS A 208 -8.41 -10.57 23.30
C LYS A 208 -8.67 -11.28 21.97
N THR A 209 -9.24 -12.50 22.00
CA THR A 209 -9.55 -13.27 20.78
C THR A 209 -10.60 -12.58 19.91
N TRP A 210 -11.68 -12.08 20.49
CA TRP A 210 -12.72 -11.36 19.75
C TRP A 210 -12.20 -10.05 19.13
N LEU A 211 -11.39 -9.30 19.86
CA LEU A 211 -10.76 -8.08 19.36
C LEU A 211 -9.80 -8.38 18.20
N PHE A 212 -8.95 -9.41 18.36
CA PHE A 212 -8.05 -9.85 17.29
C PHE A 212 -8.82 -10.19 16.00
N VAL A 213 -9.90 -10.98 16.11
CA VAL A 213 -10.73 -11.34 14.96
C VAL A 213 -11.40 -10.12 14.35
N ALA A 214 -11.92 -9.19 15.16
CA ALA A 214 -12.56 -7.98 14.68
C ALA A 214 -11.59 -7.07 13.88
N PHE A 215 -10.37 -6.87 14.39
CA PHE A 215 -9.32 -6.16 13.66
C PHE A 215 -8.89 -6.92 12.40
N LEU A 216 -8.66 -8.23 12.54
CA LEU A 216 -8.21 -9.07 11.42
C LEU A 216 -9.22 -9.06 10.26
N ILE A 217 -10.53 -9.09 10.50
CA ILE A 217 -11.55 -9.03 9.44
C ILE A 217 -11.45 -7.73 8.65
N GLY A 218 -11.39 -6.57 9.32
CA GLY A 218 -11.26 -5.28 8.65
C GLY A 218 -9.99 -5.18 7.80
N ILE A 219 -8.88 -5.62 8.37
CA ILE A 219 -7.56 -5.62 7.74
C ILE A 219 -7.49 -6.64 6.59
N ALA A 220 -8.00 -7.86 6.80
CA ALA A 220 -7.97 -8.95 5.84
C ALA A 220 -8.70 -8.61 4.53
N VAL A 221 -9.83 -7.93 4.61
CA VAL A 221 -10.55 -7.48 3.41
C VAL A 221 -9.77 -6.40 2.66
N LYS A 222 -9.08 -5.50 3.37
CA LYS A 222 -8.31 -4.41 2.76
C LYS A 222 -7.03 -4.91 2.08
N ILE A 223 -6.32 -5.90 2.67
CA ILE A 223 -5.14 -6.58 2.07
C ILE A 223 -5.53 -7.44 0.86
N PRO A 224 -6.70 -7.76 0.64
CA PRO A 224 -7.54 -8.83 0.13
C PRO A 224 -7.06 -10.27 0.45
N LEU A 225 -7.01 -10.65 1.74
CA LEU A 225 -6.67 -12.04 2.08
C LEU A 225 -7.67 -13.05 1.48
N PHE A 226 -7.17 -14.23 1.12
CA PHE A 226 -8.05 -15.32 0.68
C PHE A 226 -8.93 -15.80 1.86
N PRO A 227 -10.25 -16.02 1.67
CA PRO A 227 -11.07 -15.89 0.44
C PRO A 227 -11.71 -14.51 0.24
N LEU A 228 -11.37 -13.49 1.03
CA LEU A 228 -12.02 -12.17 1.05
C LEU A 228 -11.57 -11.23 -0.09
N HIS A 229 -10.89 -11.75 -1.10
CA HIS A 229 -10.26 -11.01 -2.20
C HIS A 229 -11.17 -10.74 -3.41
N THR A 230 -12.40 -11.27 -3.42
CA THR A 230 -13.23 -11.30 -4.65
C THR A 230 -13.67 -9.93 -5.18
N TRP A 231 -13.50 -8.87 -4.42
CA TRP A 231 -13.73 -7.49 -4.84
C TRP A 231 -12.59 -6.93 -5.71
N LEU A 232 -11.35 -7.37 -5.45
CA LEU A 232 -10.13 -6.82 -6.02
C LEU A 232 -10.08 -6.89 -7.56
N PRO A 233 -10.27 -8.06 -8.22
CA PRO A 233 -10.16 -8.12 -9.68
C PRO A 233 -11.21 -7.25 -10.36
N TYR A 234 -12.41 -7.13 -9.79
CA TYR A 234 -13.46 -6.25 -10.33
C TYR A 234 -13.10 -4.78 -10.19
N ALA A 235 -12.64 -4.37 -9.01
CA ALA A 235 -12.27 -2.98 -8.76
C ALA A 235 -11.08 -2.55 -9.63
N TYR A 236 -10.01 -3.36 -9.66
CA TYR A 236 -8.78 -3.01 -10.38
C TYR A 236 -8.95 -3.02 -11.90
N SER A 237 -9.66 -4.01 -12.46
CA SER A 237 -9.82 -4.12 -13.91
C SER A 237 -10.82 -3.12 -14.49
N ASN A 238 -11.88 -2.77 -13.73
CA ASN A 238 -12.89 -1.84 -14.18
C ASN A 238 -12.65 -0.38 -13.81
N ALA A 239 -11.70 -0.09 -12.91
CA ALA A 239 -11.29 1.29 -12.62
C ALA A 239 -10.61 1.94 -13.84
N PRO A 240 -10.68 3.29 -13.98
CA PRO A 240 -9.80 3.99 -14.89
C PRO A 240 -8.32 3.72 -14.49
N THR A 241 -7.39 3.88 -15.43
CA THR A 241 -5.96 3.56 -15.17
C THR A 241 -5.42 4.13 -13.87
N LEU A 242 -5.70 5.39 -13.58
CA LEU A 242 -5.30 6.03 -12.32
C LEU A 242 -5.97 5.42 -11.10
N GLY A 243 -7.26 5.07 -11.21
CA GLY A 243 -7.97 4.37 -10.13
C GLY A 243 -7.34 3.00 -9.84
N SER A 244 -6.94 2.24 -10.88
CA SER A 244 -6.23 0.97 -10.73
C SER A 244 -4.87 1.17 -10.04
N VAL A 245 -4.12 2.22 -10.41
CA VAL A 245 -2.85 2.58 -9.76
C VAL A 245 -3.07 2.91 -8.28
N MET A 246 -4.02 3.80 -7.95
CA MET A 246 -4.27 4.19 -6.55
C MET A 246 -4.69 3.00 -5.68
N LEU A 247 -5.57 2.14 -6.20
CA LEU A 247 -6.01 0.92 -5.52
C LEU A 247 -4.85 -0.02 -5.21
N SER A 248 -4.01 -0.30 -6.21
CA SER A 248 -2.97 -1.33 -6.11
C SER A 248 -1.67 -0.83 -5.48
N ALA A 249 -1.23 0.39 -5.82
CA ALA A 249 0.01 0.94 -5.32
C ALA A 249 -0.10 1.42 -3.87
N LEU A 250 -1.26 1.94 -3.45
CA LEU A 250 -1.42 2.62 -2.17
C LEU A 250 -2.47 1.99 -1.25
N LEU A 251 -3.73 1.83 -1.70
CA LEU A 251 -4.80 1.40 -0.80
C LEU A 251 -4.59 -0.02 -0.23
N SER A 252 -4.02 -0.93 -1.02
CA SER A 252 -3.68 -2.26 -0.52
C SER A 252 -2.64 -2.25 0.62
N LYS A 253 -1.75 -1.23 0.66
CA LYS A 253 -0.73 -1.07 1.71
C LYS A 253 -1.30 -0.56 3.02
N MET A 254 -2.46 0.08 3.01
CA MET A 254 -3.15 0.45 4.26
C MET A 254 -3.39 -0.78 5.14
N GLY A 255 -3.83 -1.89 4.54
CA GLY A 255 -4.09 -3.13 5.28
C GLY A 255 -2.83 -3.75 5.86
N THR A 256 -1.74 -3.86 5.10
CA THR A 256 -0.47 -4.39 5.59
C THR A 256 0.20 -3.46 6.60
N TYR A 257 0.04 -2.14 6.45
CA TYR A 257 0.45 -1.18 7.47
C TYR A 257 -0.34 -1.39 8.77
N ALA A 258 -1.66 -1.59 8.68
CA ALA A 258 -2.49 -1.85 9.85
C ALA A 258 -2.14 -3.19 10.56
N LEU A 259 -1.70 -4.22 9.83
CA LEU A 259 -1.14 -5.42 10.45
C LEU A 259 0.07 -5.07 11.32
N LEU A 260 1.04 -4.35 10.74
CA LEU A 260 2.29 -3.99 11.41
C LEU A 260 2.06 -3.05 12.58
N ARG A 261 1.24 -2.00 12.39
CA ARG A 261 1.08 -0.92 13.35
C ARG A 261 0.12 -1.25 14.49
N PHE A 262 -0.91 -2.05 14.21
CA PHE A 262 -2.01 -2.27 15.16
C PHE A 262 -2.15 -3.74 15.53
N LEU A 263 -2.34 -4.66 14.58
CA LEU A 263 -2.67 -6.04 14.92
C LEU A 263 -1.54 -6.75 15.66
N LEU A 264 -0.31 -6.71 15.13
CA LEU A 264 0.83 -7.41 15.73
C LEU A 264 1.17 -6.87 17.13
N PRO A 265 1.33 -5.56 17.36
CA PRO A 265 1.70 -5.07 18.68
C PRO A 265 0.55 -5.10 19.69
N LEU A 266 -0.73 -5.04 19.27
CA LEU A 266 -1.86 -5.16 20.20
C LEU A 266 -2.10 -6.61 20.64
N PHE A 267 -1.86 -7.57 19.77
CA PHE A 267 -2.21 -8.98 20.00
C PHE A 267 -1.05 -9.93 19.63
N PRO A 268 0.15 -9.76 20.22
CA PRO A 268 1.33 -10.53 19.83
C PRO A 268 1.13 -12.04 20.01
N GLU A 269 0.63 -12.49 21.15
CA GLU A 269 0.39 -13.89 21.46
C GLU A 269 -0.56 -14.58 20.46
N LEU A 270 -1.68 -13.89 20.11
CA LEU A 270 -2.63 -14.42 19.14
C LEU A 270 -2.05 -14.40 17.72
N SER A 271 -1.22 -13.42 17.40
CA SER A 271 -0.53 -13.35 16.12
C SER A 271 0.44 -14.53 15.93
N GLU A 272 1.10 -14.99 16.99
CA GLU A 272 1.90 -16.21 16.98
C GLU A 272 1.03 -17.48 16.87
N ILE A 273 -0.04 -17.59 17.68
CA ILE A 273 -0.95 -18.73 17.65
C ILE A 273 -1.58 -18.91 16.26
N TYR A 274 -2.02 -17.82 15.64
CA TYR A 274 -2.66 -17.84 14.32
C TYR A 274 -1.67 -17.68 13.15
N LEU A 275 -0.36 -17.69 13.40
CA LEU A 275 0.65 -17.59 12.34
C LEU A 275 0.48 -18.67 11.27
N THR A 276 0.40 -19.94 11.67
CA THR A 276 0.28 -21.05 10.71
C THR A 276 -0.98 -20.95 9.83
N PRO A 277 -2.20 -20.75 10.35
CA PRO A 277 -3.37 -20.50 9.52
C PRO A 277 -3.21 -19.29 8.57
N ILE A 278 -2.65 -18.18 9.06
CA ILE A 278 -2.43 -16.98 8.24
C ILE A 278 -1.39 -17.26 7.16
N ALA A 279 -0.32 -17.98 7.46
CA ALA A 279 0.67 -18.38 6.47
C ALA A 279 0.07 -19.30 5.38
N ILE A 280 -0.81 -20.22 5.74
CA ILE A 280 -1.53 -21.05 4.76
C ILE A 280 -2.41 -20.18 3.86
N VAL A 281 -3.13 -19.20 4.42
CA VAL A 281 -3.93 -18.23 3.64
C VAL A 281 -3.03 -17.44 2.70
N ALA A 282 -1.87 -16.97 3.16
CA ALA A 282 -0.90 -16.26 2.33
C ALA A 282 -0.33 -17.15 1.20
N LEU A 283 -0.04 -18.42 1.48
CA LEU A 283 0.36 -19.39 0.46
C LEU A 283 -0.75 -19.63 -0.58
N CYS A 284 -2.01 -19.71 -0.14
CA CYS A 284 -3.15 -19.77 -1.06
C CYS A 284 -3.19 -18.51 -1.95
N MET A 285 -2.92 -17.31 -1.41
CA MET A 285 -2.84 -16.10 -2.22
C MET A 285 -1.74 -16.20 -3.27
N ILE A 286 -0.56 -16.69 -2.90
CA ILE A 286 0.58 -16.81 -3.81
C ILE A 286 0.27 -17.80 -4.93
N ILE A 287 -0.10 -19.02 -4.60
CA ILE A 287 -0.23 -20.11 -5.56
C ILE A 287 -1.52 -19.96 -6.38
N TYR A 288 -2.66 -19.84 -5.69
CA TYR A 288 -3.95 -19.67 -6.36
C TYR A 288 -4.03 -18.38 -7.15
N GLY A 289 -3.50 -17.26 -6.59
CA GLY A 289 -3.39 -15.98 -7.28
C GLY A 289 -2.54 -16.07 -8.55
N GLY A 290 -1.41 -16.79 -8.50
CA GLY A 290 -0.56 -17.05 -9.67
C GLY A 290 -1.28 -17.86 -10.77
N PHE A 291 -2.01 -18.90 -10.41
CA PHE A 291 -2.83 -19.65 -11.38
C PHE A 291 -3.98 -18.83 -11.93
N LEU A 292 -4.63 -18.02 -11.11
CA LEU A 292 -5.68 -17.10 -11.59
C LEU A 292 -5.09 -16.05 -12.54
N ALA A 293 -3.93 -15.48 -12.26
CA ALA A 293 -3.25 -14.55 -13.14
C ALA A 293 -2.94 -15.18 -14.50
N TYR A 294 -2.42 -16.41 -14.50
CA TYR A 294 -2.14 -17.16 -15.75
C TYR A 294 -3.39 -17.43 -16.60
N ALA A 295 -4.54 -17.67 -15.97
CA ALA A 295 -5.80 -17.96 -16.65
C ALA A 295 -6.50 -16.71 -17.21
N GLN A 296 -6.00 -15.49 -16.95
CA GLN A 296 -6.67 -14.26 -17.38
C GLN A 296 -6.46 -13.98 -18.86
N LYS A 297 -7.52 -13.43 -19.46
CA LYS A 297 -7.53 -12.97 -20.85
C LYS A 297 -7.39 -11.46 -20.99
N ASP A 298 -7.65 -10.72 -19.93
CA ASP A 298 -7.53 -9.26 -19.85
C ASP A 298 -6.26 -8.88 -19.06
N LEU A 299 -5.45 -7.98 -19.62
CA LEU A 299 -4.16 -7.61 -19.06
C LEU A 299 -4.27 -6.90 -17.68
N LYS A 300 -5.27 -6.01 -17.49
CA LYS A 300 -5.49 -5.39 -16.16
C LYS A 300 -5.91 -6.41 -15.12
N THR A 301 -6.71 -7.38 -15.49
CA THR A 301 -7.14 -8.45 -14.58
C THR A 301 -5.96 -9.37 -14.22
N LEU A 302 -5.07 -9.66 -15.17
CA LEU A 302 -3.83 -10.40 -14.93
C LEU A 302 -2.95 -9.64 -13.91
N ILE A 303 -2.73 -8.35 -14.11
CA ILE A 303 -1.94 -7.50 -13.18
C ILE A 303 -2.61 -7.46 -11.79
N ALA A 304 -3.95 -7.43 -11.73
CA ALA A 304 -4.68 -7.46 -10.46
C ALA A 304 -4.43 -8.76 -9.66
N TYR A 305 -4.48 -9.92 -10.31
CA TYR A 305 -4.16 -11.20 -9.65
C TYR A 305 -2.67 -11.38 -9.36
N SER A 306 -1.79 -10.82 -10.19
CA SER A 306 -0.36 -10.71 -9.87
C SER A 306 -0.15 -9.92 -8.59
N SER A 307 -0.78 -8.75 -8.45
CA SER A 307 -0.75 -7.94 -7.23
C SER A 307 -1.27 -8.72 -6.01
N PHE A 308 -2.37 -9.46 -6.16
CA PHE A 308 -2.91 -10.32 -5.12
C PHE A 308 -1.90 -11.38 -4.65
N SER A 309 -1.20 -12.03 -5.58
CA SER A 309 -0.17 -13.03 -5.28
C SER A 309 1.00 -12.40 -4.49
N HIS A 310 1.53 -11.26 -4.93
CA HIS A 310 2.63 -10.57 -4.24
C HIS A 310 2.25 -10.07 -2.84
N MET A 311 0.98 -9.68 -2.61
CA MET A 311 0.52 -9.34 -1.26
C MET A 311 0.59 -10.53 -0.30
N GLY A 312 0.47 -11.78 -0.79
CA GLY A 312 0.72 -12.98 0.00
C GLY A 312 2.16 -13.05 0.52
N VAL A 313 3.15 -12.70 -0.31
CA VAL A 313 4.57 -12.64 0.11
C VAL A 313 4.78 -11.56 1.19
N VAL A 314 4.15 -10.39 1.04
CA VAL A 314 4.19 -9.33 2.06
C VAL A 314 3.64 -9.84 3.40
N VAL A 315 2.50 -10.55 3.39
CA VAL A 315 1.89 -11.10 4.61
C VAL A 315 2.82 -12.12 5.28
N LEU A 316 3.49 -13.00 4.52
CA LEU A 316 4.47 -13.94 5.09
C LEU A 316 5.64 -13.20 5.74
N GLY A 317 6.17 -12.16 5.09
CA GLY A 317 7.25 -11.34 5.66
C GLY A 317 6.82 -10.61 6.94
N VAL A 318 5.59 -10.10 7.01
CA VAL A 318 5.03 -9.46 8.23
C VAL A 318 4.94 -10.47 9.39
N PHE A 319 4.52 -11.70 9.13
CA PHE A 319 4.39 -12.76 10.13
C PHE A 319 5.66 -13.60 10.33
N SER A 320 6.81 -13.13 9.88
CA SER A 320 8.10 -13.80 10.12
C SER A 320 8.63 -13.59 11.54
N PHE A 321 8.18 -12.54 12.23
CA PHE A 321 8.63 -12.12 13.57
C PHE A 321 10.16 -11.96 13.70
N ASN A 322 10.80 -11.52 12.62
CA ASN A 322 12.21 -11.16 12.62
C ASN A 322 12.47 -9.91 11.76
N VAL A 323 13.61 -9.29 11.97
CA VAL A 323 13.96 -8.00 11.33
C VAL A 323 14.03 -8.13 9.82
N GLU A 324 14.61 -9.22 9.30
CA GLU A 324 14.80 -9.48 7.89
C GLU A 324 13.46 -9.56 7.16
N GLY A 325 12.52 -10.35 7.66
CA GLY A 325 11.23 -10.55 7.01
C GLY A 325 10.31 -9.34 7.11
N ILE A 326 10.24 -8.69 8.29
CA ILE A 326 9.43 -7.46 8.44
C ILE A 326 10.01 -6.34 7.56
N SER A 327 11.33 -6.14 7.58
CA SER A 327 11.97 -5.14 6.71
C SER A 327 11.79 -5.46 5.23
N GLY A 328 11.87 -6.75 4.86
CA GLY A 328 11.58 -7.24 3.52
C GLY A 328 10.14 -6.94 3.13
N ALA A 329 9.16 -7.18 4.01
CA ALA A 329 7.75 -6.90 3.76
C ALA A 329 7.48 -5.41 3.54
N VAL A 330 8.02 -4.53 4.39
CA VAL A 330 7.87 -3.07 4.24
C VAL A 330 8.54 -2.58 2.96
N PHE A 331 9.75 -3.07 2.66
CA PHE A 331 10.43 -2.76 1.41
C PHE A 331 9.62 -3.26 0.21
N MET A 332 9.02 -4.47 0.30
CA MET A 332 8.17 -5.03 -0.77
C MET A 332 6.88 -4.22 -0.94
N MET A 333 6.31 -3.64 0.11
CA MET A 333 5.16 -2.73 -0.01
C MET A 333 5.51 -1.53 -0.90
N PHE A 334 6.69 -0.93 -0.70
CA PHE A 334 7.18 0.16 -1.53
C PHE A 334 7.50 -0.32 -2.96
N ALA A 335 8.28 -1.38 -3.10
CA ALA A 335 8.69 -1.96 -4.37
C ALA A 335 7.51 -2.34 -5.26
N HIS A 336 6.56 -3.09 -4.70
CA HIS A 336 5.33 -3.47 -5.39
C HIS A 336 4.51 -2.24 -5.80
N GLY A 337 4.44 -1.19 -4.95
CA GLY A 337 3.76 0.06 -5.30
C GLY A 337 4.33 0.70 -6.57
N VAL A 338 5.65 0.82 -6.68
CA VAL A 338 6.35 1.37 -7.85
C VAL A 338 6.16 0.49 -9.09
N ILE A 339 6.31 -0.83 -8.94
CA ILE A 339 6.21 -1.79 -10.05
C ILE A 339 4.78 -1.83 -10.60
N VAL A 340 3.78 -1.97 -9.73
CA VAL A 340 2.40 -2.10 -10.17
C VAL A 340 1.83 -0.79 -10.74
N MET A 341 2.30 0.36 -10.25
CA MET A 341 2.05 1.65 -10.90
C MET A 341 2.54 1.61 -12.35
N GLY A 342 3.79 1.20 -12.59
CA GLY A 342 4.34 1.07 -13.94
C GLY A 342 3.53 0.13 -14.83
N LEU A 343 3.16 -1.05 -14.32
CA LEU A 343 2.36 -2.03 -15.07
C LEU A 343 0.96 -1.49 -15.45
N PHE A 344 0.26 -0.83 -14.52
CA PHE A 344 -1.05 -0.26 -14.83
C PHE A 344 -0.98 0.94 -15.76
N LEU A 345 0.05 1.79 -15.65
CA LEU A 345 0.26 2.88 -16.60
C LEU A 345 0.55 2.36 -18.00
N LEU A 346 1.40 1.34 -18.13
CA LEU A 346 1.69 0.67 -19.41
C LEU A 346 0.43 -0.02 -19.97
N ALA A 347 -0.36 -0.70 -19.14
CA ALA A 347 -1.65 -1.26 -19.56
C ALA A 347 -2.64 -0.16 -19.99
N GLY A 348 -2.63 1.00 -19.32
CA GLY A 348 -3.43 2.16 -19.70
C GLY A 348 -3.05 2.72 -21.06
N ILE A 349 -1.74 2.83 -21.36
CA ILE A 349 -1.23 3.24 -22.68
C ILE A 349 -1.70 2.25 -23.77
N LEU A 350 -1.63 0.95 -23.48
CA LEU A 350 -2.11 -0.07 -24.39
C LEU A 350 -3.62 0.06 -24.66
N GLU A 351 -4.39 0.30 -23.59
CA GLU A 351 -5.84 0.51 -23.66
C GLU A 351 -6.23 1.76 -24.48
N GLU A 352 -5.54 2.88 -24.25
CA GLU A 352 -5.80 4.13 -24.97
C GLU A 352 -5.58 3.98 -26.48
N ARG A 353 -4.55 3.22 -26.89
CA ARG A 353 -4.18 3.07 -28.31
C ARG A 353 -4.96 1.97 -29.02
N ALA A 354 -5.26 0.88 -28.33
CA ALA A 354 -5.91 -0.29 -28.94
C ALA A 354 -7.40 -0.42 -28.59
N SER A 355 -7.94 0.42 -27.69
CA SER A 355 -9.30 0.36 -27.17
C SER A 355 -9.68 -1.03 -26.61
N SER A 356 -8.69 -1.82 -26.23
CA SER A 356 -8.87 -3.18 -25.69
C SER A 356 -7.68 -3.56 -24.82
N LEU A 357 -7.91 -4.46 -23.84
CA LEU A 357 -6.87 -5.12 -23.07
C LEU A 357 -6.94 -6.65 -23.14
N GLU A 358 -7.75 -7.17 -24.06
CA GLU A 358 -7.84 -8.60 -24.31
C GLU A 358 -6.54 -9.08 -24.99
N ILE A 359 -5.75 -9.89 -24.27
CA ILE A 359 -4.42 -10.35 -24.70
C ILE A 359 -4.48 -11.03 -26.07
N ALA A 360 -5.57 -11.80 -26.32
CA ALA A 360 -5.76 -12.49 -27.57
C ALA A 360 -5.92 -11.59 -28.81
N ARG A 361 -6.17 -10.29 -28.63
CA ARG A 361 -6.28 -9.33 -29.75
C ARG A 361 -4.95 -8.74 -30.18
N PHE A 362 -3.92 -8.89 -29.38
CA PHE A 362 -2.60 -8.34 -29.66
C PHE A 362 -1.70 -9.32 -30.42
N GLY A 363 -0.57 -8.84 -30.82
CA GLY A 363 0.52 -9.56 -31.47
C GLY A 363 1.43 -8.57 -32.18
N SER A 364 2.73 -8.84 -32.18
CA SER A 364 3.75 -8.02 -32.89
C SER A 364 3.83 -6.53 -32.49
N VAL A 365 3.32 -6.12 -31.32
CA VAL A 365 3.37 -4.71 -30.86
C VAL A 365 4.81 -4.20 -30.80
N ALA A 366 5.79 -5.06 -30.50
CA ALA A 366 7.21 -4.69 -30.45
C ALA A 366 7.75 -4.20 -31.81
N LYS A 367 7.13 -4.55 -32.93
CA LYS A 367 7.58 -4.07 -34.28
C LYS A 367 7.19 -2.63 -34.52
N SER A 368 6.05 -2.19 -34.02
CA SER A 368 5.53 -0.82 -34.20
C SER A 368 5.92 0.11 -33.06
N ALA A 369 6.07 -0.42 -31.83
CA ALA A 369 6.39 0.32 -30.63
C ALA A 369 7.54 -0.35 -29.83
N PRO A 370 8.78 -0.30 -30.31
CA PRO A 370 9.92 -0.93 -29.66
C PRO A 370 10.29 -0.31 -28.32
N ILE A 371 10.14 1.00 -28.14
CA ILE A 371 10.43 1.68 -26.88
C ILE A 371 9.40 1.24 -25.82
N PHE A 372 8.10 1.22 -26.17
CA PHE A 372 7.05 0.72 -25.29
C PHE A 372 7.30 -0.72 -24.86
N ALA A 373 7.70 -1.60 -25.80
CA ALA A 373 8.04 -2.99 -25.50
C ALA A 373 9.21 -3.10 -24.52
N ALA A 374 10.26 -2.30 -24.70
CA ALA A 374 11.41 -2.30 -23.81
C ALA A 374 11.05 -1.85 -22.39
N PHE A 375 10.29 -0.76 -22.24
CA PHE A 375 9.82 -0.27 -20.93
C PHE A 375 8.93 -1.32 -20.25
N PHE A 376 8.00 -1.92 -21.00
CA PHE A 376 7.14 -2.96 -20.47
C PHE A 376 7.94 -4.17 -19.96
N MET A 377 8.96 -4.62 -20.72
CA MET A 377 9.81 -5.73 -20.32
C MET A 377 10.54 -5.45 -19.02
N ILE A 378 11.13 -4.26 -18.85
CA ILE A 378 11.91 -3.94 -17.63
C ILE A 378 10.99 -3.93 -16.40
N VAL A 379 9.82 -3.29 -16.48
CA VAL A 379 8.85 -3.25 -15.38
C VAL A 379 8.31 -4.66 -15.08
N LEU A 380 8.03 -5.45 -16.11
CA LEU A 380 7.60 -6.84 -15.98
C LEU A 380 8.67 -7.70 -15.30
N MET A 381 9.93 -7.57 -15.68
CA MET A 381 11.03 -8.32 -15.07
C MET A 381 11.24 -7.94 -13.60
N ALA A 382 10.98 -6.67 -13.24
CA ALA A 382 10.96 -6.25 -11.83
C ALA A 382 9.81 -6.90 -11.06
N ASN A 383 8.64 -7.09 -11.69
CA ASN A 383 7.49 -7.80 -11.08
C ASN A 383 7.77 -9.30 -10.88
N VAL A 384 8.56 -9.90 -11.77
CA VAL A 384 8.99 -11.32 -11.65
C VAL A 384 10.01 -11.51 -10.53
N GLY A 385 10.61 -10.43 -10.03
CA GLY A 385 11.67 -10.53 -9.02
C GLY A 385 13.06 -10.79 -9.64
N MET A 386 13.36 -10.18 -10.80
CA MET A 386 14.69 -10.28 -11.40
C MET A 386 15.74 -9.64 -10.47
N PRO A 387 16.91 -10.30 -10.23
CA PRO A 387 18.03 -9.68 -9.52
C PRO A 387 18.39 -8.30 -10.09
N LEU A 388 18.86 -7.39 -9.24
CA LEU A 388 19.14 -5.97 -9.52
C LEU A 388 17.87 -5.11 -9.70
N SER A 389 16.67 -5.66 -9.53
CA SER A 389 15.43 -4.89 -9.46
C SER A 389 14.96 -4.72 -8.03
N ILE A 390 14.18 -3.66 -7.80
CA ILE A 390 13.59 -3.37 -6.49
C ILE A 390 12.68 -4.51 -5.99
N GLY A 391 11.98 -5.22 -6.90
CA GLY A 391 11.09 -6.33 -6.58
C GLY A 391 11.82 -7.51 -5.95
N PHE A 392 13.00 -7.86 -6.49
CA PHE A 392 13.82 -8.94 -5.96
C PHE A 392 14.19 -8.71 -4.49
N VAL A 393 14.60 -7.49 -4.13
CA VAL A 393 15.07 -7.19 -2.78
C VAL A 393 13.96 -7.44 -1.75
N GLY A 394 12.76 -6.91 -2.00
CA GLY A 394 11.64 -7.06 -1.08
C GLY A 394 11.14 -8.50 -0.96
N GLU A 395 10.98 -9.19 -2.10
CA GLU A 395 10.52 -10.57 -2.15
C GLU A 395 11.52 -11.52 -1.49
N PHE A 396 12.80 -11.38 -1.83
CA PHE A 396 13.87 -12.21 -1.27
C PHE A 396 14.00 -12.05 0.25
N LEU A 397 14.02 -10.82 0.77
CA LEU A 397 14.13 -10.58 2.22
C LEU A 397 12.90 -11.07 2.98
N SER A 398 11.69 -10.87 2.44
CA SER A 398 10.45 -11.38 3.04
C SER A 398 10.46 -12.90 3.16
N LEU A 399 10.85 -13.59 2.08
CA LEU A 399 10.94 -15.06 2.06
C LEU A 399 12.09 -15.58 2.92
N LEU A 400 13.23 -14.91 2.93
CA LEU A 400 14.38 -15.26 3.76
C LEU A 400 14.05 -15.17 5.25
N GLY A 401 13.40 -14.08 5.67
CA GLY A 401 12.96 -13.93 7.05
C GLY A 401 11.94 -15.00 7.44
N PHE A 402 10.98 -15.30 6.56
CA PHE A 402 10.00 -16.34 6.82
C PHE A 402 10.62 -17.75 6.80
N PHE A 403 11.65 -17.99 5.98
CA PHE A 403 12.39 -19.24 5.93
C PHE A 403 13.09 -19.57 7.26
N ALA A 404 13.58 -18.57 7.97
CA ALA A 404 14.20 -18.77 9.28
C ALA A 404 13.26 -19.44 10.30
N THR A 405 11.95 -19.20 10.18
CA THR A 405 10.93 -19.73 11.11
C THR A 405 10.21 -20.95 10.55
N TYR A 406 9.83 -20.92 9.27
CA TYR A 406 9.05 -21.98 8.59
C TYR A 406 9.65 -22.37 7.23
N PRO A 407 10.77 -23.14 7.20
CA PRO A 407 11.50 -23.42 5.96
C PRO A 407 10.63 -24.08 4.86
N LEU A 408 9.82 -25.07 5.22
CA LEU A 408 8.99 -25.77 4.24
C LEU A 408 7.96 -24.85 3.57
N LEU A 409 7.26 -24.02 4.36
CA LEU A 409 6.26 -23.10 3.83
C LEU A 409 6.93 -21.99 3.00
N ALA A 410 8.13 -21.54 3.40
CA ALA A 410 8.91 -20.57 2.65
C ALA A 410 9.39 -21.11 1.28
N ILE A 411 9.81 -22.38 1.21
CA ILE A 411 10.15 -23.03 -0.07
C ILE A 411 8.94 -23.09 -0.99
N ILE A 412 7.77 -23.44 -0.46
CA ILE A 412 6.52 -23.42 -1.22
C ILE A 412 6.19 -22.01 -1.69
N ALA A 413 6.32 -20.99 -0.81
CA ALA A 413 6.11 -19.59 -1.18
C ALA A 413 7.09 -19.12 -2.26
N GLY A 414 8.34 -19.58 -2.26
CA GLY A 414 9.35 -19.26 -3.27
C GLY A 414 8.97 -19.69 -4.70
N THR A 415 7.97 -20.57 -4.87
CA THR A 415 7.40 -20.88 -6.20
C THR A 415 6.68 -19.67 -6.81
N SER A 416 6.42 -18.60 -6.04
CA SER A 416 5.90 -17.32 -6.52
C SER A 416 6.69 -16.79 -7.71
N ILE A 417 8.02 -16.84 -7.64
CA ILE A 417 8.94 -16.36 -8.68
C ILE A 417 8.72 -17.13 -9.99
N ILE A 418 8.58 -18.46 -9.91
CA ILE A 418 8.35 -19.30 -11.09
C ILE A 418 6.97 -19.01 -11.70
N LEU A 419 5.92 -18.93 -10.86
CA LEU A 419 4.57 -18.64 -11.32
C LEU A 419 4.48 -17.25 -11.94
N SER A 420 5.09 -16.25 -11.31
CA SER A 420 5.10 -14.87 -11.84
C SER A 420 5.84 -14.79 -13.17
N ALA A 421 6.96 -15.48 -13.34
CA ALA A 421 7.65 -15.58 -14.62
C ALA A 421 6.75 -16.20 -15.70
N ILE A 422 6.06 -17.31 -15.39
CA ILE A 422 5.20 -18.01 -16.36
C ILE A 422 4.10 -17.09 -16.86
N TYR A 423 3.28 -16.49 -15.97
CA TYR A 423 2.13 -15.70 -16.45
C TYR A 423 2.56 -14.35 -17.07
N MET A 424 3.59 -13.70 -16.55
CA MET A 424 4.06 -12.42 -17.08
C MET A 424 4.76 -12.57 -18.43
N LEU A 425 5.71 -13.51 -18.57
CA LEU A 425 6.43 -13.71 -19.83
C LEU A 425 5.52 -14.28 -20.92
N THR A 426 4.56 -15.14 -20.57
CA THR A 426 3.57 -15.64 -21.53
C THR A 426 2.70 -14.50 -22.07
N SER A 427 2.18 -13.64 -21.19
CA SER A 427 1.37 -12.48 -21.60
C SER A 427 2.19 -11.49 -22.45
N TYR A 428 3.44 -11.25 -22.05
CA TYR A 428 4.35 -10.40 -22.81
C TYR A 428 4.61 -10.95 -24.21
N LYS A 429 4.94 -12.23 -24.33
CA LYS A 429 5.14 -12.91 -25.61
C LYS A 429 3.92 -12.76 -26.51
N ASP A 430 2.73 -12.99 -25.96
CA ASP A 430 1.50 -12.97 -26.74
C ASP A 430 1.10 -11.55 -27.21
N VAL A 431 1.40 -10.52 -26.42
CA VAL A 431 1.15 -9.13 -26.79
C VAL A 431 2.21 -8.59 -27.76
N PHE A 432 3.49 -8.83 -27.48
CA PHE A 432 4.58 -8.13 -28.14
C PHE A 432 5.20 -8.88 -29.33
N PHE A 433 5.16 -10.24 -29.35
CA PHE A 433 5.85 -11.06 -30.35
C PHE A 433 4.96 -12.01 -31.16
N GLY A 434 3.69 -12.12 -30.82
CA GLY A 434 2.75 -12.97 -31.56
C GLY A 434 2.55 -12.49 -33.01
N ASN A 435 1.92 -13.33 -33.83
CA ASN A 435 1.50 -12.89 -35.17
C ASN A 435 0.25 -12.00 -35.07
N LEU A 436 0.18 -10.95 -35.90
CA LEU A 436 -1.01 -10.13 -36.05
C LEU A 436 -2.20 -11.05 -36.41
N LYS A 437 -3.22 -11.08 -35.57
CA LYS A 437 -4.42 -11.86 -35.87
C LYS A 437 -5.24 -11.16 -36.93
N ALA A 438 -5.63 -11.91 -37.94
CA ALA A 438 -6.43 -11.42 -39.10
C ALA A 438 -7.69 -10.72 -38.59
N GLY A 439 -7.94 -9.51 -39.07
CA GLY A 439 -9.11 -8.68 -38.72
C GLY A 439 -8.88 -7.51 -37.78
N ASN A 440 -7.69 -7.33 -37.24
CA ASN A 440 -7.39 -6.24 -36.31
C ASN A 440 -6.45 -5.18 -36.92
N ASN A 441 -6.98 -4.44 -37.92
CA ASN A 441 -6.22 -3.38 -38.63
C ASN A 441 -5.80 -2.21 -37.72
N GLN A 442 -6.33 -2.07 -36.50
CA GLN A 442 -5.98 -1.01 -35.58
C GLN A 442 -4.61 -1.20 -34.94
N ILE A 443 -4.09 -2.43 -34.84
CA ILE A 443 -2.81 -2.73 -34.23
C ILE A 443 -1.63 -2.52 -35.21
N SER A 444 -1.88 -2.46 -36.49
CA SER A 444 -0.86 -2.19 -37.50
C SER A 444 -0.27 -0.77 -37.44
N VAL A 445 -0.91 0.13 -36.68
CA VAL A 445 -0.52 1.54 -36.50
C VAL A 445 -0.42 1.89 -35.01
N PHE A 446 0.13 0.98 -34.20
CA PHE A 446 0.35 1.26 -32.77
C PHE A 446 1.50 2.27 -32.63
N GLU A 447 1.18 3.50 -32.21
CA GLU A 447 2.18 4.56 -31.97
C GLU A 447 3.04 4.23 -30.76
N ASP A 448 4.35 4.49 -30.84
CA ASP A 448 5.28 4.32 -29.72
C ASP A 448 5.08 5.42 -28.66
N LEU A 449 5.79 5.33 -27.55
CA LEU A 449 5.71 6.24 -26.42
C LEU A 449 5.99 7.68 -26.84
N ASN A 450 5.17 8.62 -26.38
CA ASN A 450 5.44 10.05 -26.49
C ASN A 450 6.39 10.54 -25.36
N ALA A 451 6.96 11.74 -25.51
CA ALA A 451 7.96 12.28 -24.60
C ALA A 451 7.49 12.34 -23.12
N ARG A 452 6.21 12.63 -22.86
CA ARG A 452 5.65 12.65 -21.52
C ARG A 452 5.55 11.24 -20.92
N GLU A 453 5.07 10.27 -21.67
CA GLU A 453 5.00 8.86 -21.27
C GLU A 453 6.40 8.31 -20.98
N VAL A 454 7.37 8.60 -21.85
CA VAL A 454 8.78 8.26 -21.63
C VAL A 454 9.30 8.90 -20.35
N GLY A 455 8.99 10.18 -20.10
CA GLY A 455 9.42 10.88 -18.89
C GLY A 455 8.90 10.21 -17.61
N VAL A 456 7.58 9.96 -17.52
CA VAL A 456 6.96 9.29 -16.36
C VAL A 456 7.53 7.88 -16.16
N LEU A 457 7.56 7.07 -17.21
CA LEU A 457 8.06 5.70 -17.16
C LEU A 457 9.56 5.63 -16.85
N SER A 458 10.37 6.59 -17.32
CA SER A 458 11.79 6.66 -16.99
C SER A 458 12.07 6.88 -15.52
N VAL A 459 11.24 7.69 -14.84
CA VAL A 459 11.32 7.87 -13.37
C VAL A 459 11.02 6.53 -12.67
N ILE A 460 9.98 5.81 -13.11
CA ILE A 460 9.64 4.49 -12.56
C ILE A 460 10.79 3.50 -12.77
N LEU A 461 11.37 3.44 -13.97
CA LEU A 461 12.51 2.58 -14.26
C LEU A 461 13.74 2.94 -13.42
N ALA A 462 14.01 4.24 -13.26
CA ALA A 462 15.11 4.71 -12.42
C ALA A 462 14.93 4.25 -10.97
N LEU A 463 13.72 4.36 -10.40
CA LEU A 463 13.43 3.85 -9.06
C LEU A 463 13.61 2.33 -8.98
N ILE A 464 13.13 1.58 -9.97
CA ILE A 464 13.27 0.11 -10.02
C ILE A 464 14.74 -0.31 -9.99
N LEU A 465 15.57 0.33 -10.80
CA LEU A 465 16.98 -0.06 -10.94
C LEU A 465 17.86 0.50 -9.81
N ILE A 466 17.73 1.79 -9.49
CA ILE A 466 18.56 2.43 -8.45
C ILE A 466 18.32 1.78 -7.09
N LEU A 467 17.06 1.59 -6.71
CA LEU A 467 16.73 0.98 -5.42
C LEU A 467 16.91 -0.54 -5.42
N GLY A 468 16.93 -1.19 -6.60
CA GLY A 468 17.32 -2.58 -6.72
C GLY A 468 18.81 -2.82 -6.54
N ILE A 469 19.65 -1.89 -7.04
CA ILE A 469 21.12 -1.96 -6.91
C ILE A 469 21.60 -1.43 -5.55
N TYR A 470 20.99 -0.37 -5.05
CA TYR A 470 21.35 0.27 -3.77
C TYR A 470 20.15 0.38 -2.81
N PRO A 471 19.63 -0.76 -2.30
CA PRO A 471 18.44 -0.78 -1.45
C PRO A 471 18.67 -0.19 -0.06
N LYS A 472 19.92 -0.07 0.39
CA LYS A 472 20.30 0.40 1.75
C LYS A 472 19.72 1.75 2.10
N VAL A 473 19.45 2.60 1.10
CA VAL A 473 18.86 3.94 1.30
C VAL A 473 17.49 3.85 1.99
N LEU A 474 16.66 2.87 1.60
CA LEU A 474 15.36 2.61 2.20
C LEU A 474 15.47 1.60 3.35
N LEU A 475 16.29 0.56 3.21
CA LEU A 475 16.37 -0.54 4.17
C LEU A 475 16.84 -0.09 5.55
N LYS A 476 17.83 0.81 5.66
CA LYS A 476 18.34 1.23 6.97
C LYS A 476 17.27 1.80 7.91
N PRO A 477 16.46 2.83 7.50
CA PRO A 477 15.38 3.31 8.35
C PRO A 477 14.28 2.26 8.59
N ILE A 478 13.97 1.43 7.56
CA ILE A 478 12.98 0.36 7.69
C ILE A 478 13.44 -0.68 8.73
N GLU A 479 14.69 -1.11 8.70
CA GLU A 479 15.26 -2.05 9.68
C GLU A 479 15.17 -1.49 11.11
N GLN A 480 15.44 -0.20 11.29
CA GLN A 480 15.29 0.45 12.58
C GLN A 480 13.84 0.41 13.07
N GLY A 481 12.89 0.82 12.23
CA GLY A 481 11.46 0.73 12.56
C GLY A 481 10.99 -0.71 12.83
N SER A 482 11.53 -1.68 12.08
CA SER A 482 11.22 -3.10 12.27
C SER A 482 11.76 -3.63 13.61
N ARG A 483 12.95 -3.22 14.03
CA ARG A 483 13.50 -3.57 15.36
C ARG A 483 12.65 -3.01 16.49
N GLN A 484 12.26 -1.73 16.39
CA GLN A 484 11.38 -1.10 17.37
C GLN A 484 10.03 -1.79 17.49
N LEU A 485 9.43 -2.16 16.35
CA LEU A 485 8.19 -2.92 16.34
C LEU A 485 8.34 -4.28 17.04
N LEU A 486 9.44 -4.99 16.77
CA LEU A 486 9.72 -6.29 17.41
C LEU A 486 9.97 -6.14 18.91
N GLU A 487 10.65 -5.09 19.36
CA GLU A 487 10.82 -4.79 20.79
C GLU A 487 9.47 -4.59 21.49
N VAL A 488 8.55 -3.84 20.87
CA VAL A 488 7.19 -3.67 21.40
C VAL A 488 6.44 -5.01 21.45
N ILE A 489 6.52 -5.83 20.40
CA ILE A 489 5.90 -7.15 20.32
C ILE A 489 6.47 -8.06 21.45
N GLU A 490 7.79 -8.11 21.63
CA GLU A 490 8.45 -8.91 22.64
C GLU A 490 8.05 -8.50 24.05
N ILE A 491 8.08 -7.19 24.37
CA ILE A 491 7.66 -6.67 25.67
C ILE A 491 6.22 -7.07 25.99
N ARG A 492 5.32 -7.03 25.00
CA ARG A 492 3.91 -7.35 25.20
C ARG A 492 3.59 -8.85 25.20
N SER A 493 4.48 -9.69 24.67
CA SER A 493 4.34 -11.15 24.72
C SER A 493 4.81 -11.77 26.04
N LEU A 494 5.58 -11.04 26.84
CA LEU A 494 6.03 -11.53 28.14
C LEU A 494 4.85 -11.68 29.11
N PRO A 495 4.71 -12.81 29.82
CA PRO A 495 3.68 -12.95 30.84
C PRO A 495 3.91 -11.88 31.93
N PHE A 496 2.83 -11.25 32.35
CA PHE A 496 2.83 -10.13 33.31
C PHE A 496 3.49 -10.52 34.65
N LEU A 497 4.77 -10.30 34.73
CA LEU A 497 5.48 -10.25 36.00
C LEU A 497 5.47 -8.76 36.43
N GLY A 498 4.88 -8.48 37.58
CA GLY A 498 4.59 -7.14 38.15
C GLY A 498 5.77 -6.15 38.33
N SER A 499 6.81 -6.25 37.50
CA SER A 499 7.99 -5.36 37.43
C SER A 499 8.12 -4.62 36.09
N LEU A 500 7.12 -4.71 35.19
CA LEU A 500 7.18 -4.11 33.84
C LEU A 500 6.74 -2.65 33.78
N ASP A 501 6.09 -2.12 34.81
CA ASP A 501 5.75 -0.68 34.92
C ASP A 501 6.96 0.25 34.77
N THR A 502 8.15 -0.23 35.09
CA THR A 502 9.39 0.55 34.98
C THR A 502 9.95 0.56 33.56
N LYS A 503 9.93 -0.57 32.83
CA LYS A 503 10.52 -0.65 31.48
C LYS A 503 9.62 -0.06 30.39
N ILE A 504 8.30 -0.22 30.49
CA ILE A 504 7.37 0.42 29.54
C ILE A 504 7.39 1.95 29.72
N LYS A 505 7.51 2.43 30.96
CA LYS A 505 7.73 3.86 31.22
C LYS A 505 9.07 4.33 30.67
N GLU A 506 10.15 3.56 30.76
CA GLU A 506 11.45 3.92 30.16
C GLU A 506 11.38 4.05 28.65
N VAL A 507 10.71 3.15 27.93
CA VAL A 507 10.53 3.23 26.47
C VAL A 507 9.59 4.37 26.06
N SER A 508 8.57 4.70 26.87
CA SER A 508 7.65 5.81 26.62
C SER A 508 8.15 7.17 27.15
N TYR A 509 9.10 7.21 28.11
CA TYR A 509 9.59 8.44 28.74
C TYR A 509 11.01 8.84 28.32
N VAL A 510 11.73 8.03 27.55
CA VAL A 510 13.05 8.45 27.01
C VAL A 510 12.90 9.54 25.94
N ASN A 511 11.67 9.89 25.55
CA ASN A 511 11.36 10.89 24.52
C ASN A 511 10.30 11.94 24.92
N ARG A 512 10.22 12.32 26.19
CA ARG A 512 9.53 13.58 26.57
C ARG A 512 10.50 14.68 26.90
#